data_49db077530176a1c075d92829a0c0fb2
#
_entry.id   49db077530176a1c075d92829a0c0fb2
#
_cell.length_a   1.000
_cell.length_b   1.000
_cell.length_c   1.000
_cell.angle_alpha   90.00
_cell.angle_beta   90.00
_cell.angle_gamma   90.00
#
_symmetry.space_group_name_H-M   'P 1'
#
loop_
_entity.id
_entity.type
_entity.pdbx_description
1 polymer ?
#
loop_
_entity_poly.entity_id
_entity_poly.type
_entity_poly.pdbx_seq_one_letter_code
_entity_poly.pdbx_strand_id
1 'polypeptide(L)'
;MNDRDVMEYDVLIVGGGPSGLSAAIKIKQLAKTEKKDISVCLVEKGVEVGSHILSGAVIDPIALNELIPNWKEKGAPLNTKVSEDNFSLFSEKNNLSIPQILMPPLMSNKNNYIISLGDLSNWLSKEAESLGVEIYSDHLS
;
A
#
# COMPACT_ATOMS: atom_id res chain seq x y z
N MET A 1 33.12 -9.79 22.05
CA MET A 1 32.71 -9.26 20.72
C MET A 1 31.44 -10.01 20.37
N ASN A 2 30.29 -9.36 20.35
CA ASN A 2 29.08 -10.04 19.89
C ASN A 2 29.25 -10.27 18.39
N ASP A 3 29.34 -11.53 18.01
CA ASP A 3 29.21 -11.91 16.59
C ASP A 3 27.79 -11.47 16.18
N ARG A 4 27.71 -10.42 15.37
CA ARG A 4 26.44 -10.02 14.75
C ARG A 4 26.29 -10.86 13.51
N ASP A 5 25.19 -11.58 13.42
CA ASP A 5 24.81 -12.27 12.20
C ASP A 5 24.64 -11.24 11.08
N VAL A 6 25.41 -11.38 10.03
CA VAL A 6 25.35 -10.52 8.83
C VAL A 6 24.58 -11.28 7.76
N MET A 7 23.50 -10.70 7.31
CA MET A 7 22.74 -11.21 6.15
C MET A 7 22.95 -10.27 4.97
N GLU A 8 23.20 -10.85 3.79
CA GLU A 8 23.44 -10.10 2.57
C GLU A 8 22.23 -10.21 1.63
N TYR A 9 21.77 -9.08 1.14
CA TYR A 9 20.69 -8.97 0.16
C TYR A 9 21.08 -8.04 -0.98
N ASP A 10 20.57 -8.32 -2.18
CA ASP A 10 20.76 -7.43 -3.33
C ASP A 10 20.01 -6.11 -3.15
N VAL A 11 18.83 -6.18 -2.50
CA VAL A 11 18.00 -5.00 -2.24
C VAL A 11 17.49 -5.01 -0.81
N LEU A 12 17.72 -3.91 -0.10
CA LEU A 12 17.15 -3.64 1.21
C LEU A 12 16.15 -2.48 1.11
N ILE A 13 14.91 -2.74 1.54
CA ILE A 13 13.83 -1.74 1.61
C ILE A 13 13.54 -1.44 3.07
N VAL A 14 13.51 -0.16 3.43
CA VAL A 14 13.21 0.29 4.79
C VAL A 14 11.81 0.90 4.81
N GLY A 15 10.91 0.28 5.55
CA GLY A 15 9.52 0.68 5.73
C GLY A 15 8.52 -0.22 5.01
N GLY A 16 7.62 -0.85 5.79
CA GLY A 16 6.57 -1.77 5.35
C GLY A 16 5.25 -1.06 4.97
N GLY A 17 5.30 0.21 4.61
CA GLY A 17 4.13 0.91 4.08
C GLY A 17 3.83 0.53 2.62
N PRO A 18 2.69 1.00 2.05
CA PRO A 18 2.27 0.67 0.68
C PRO A 18 3.35 0.93 -0.37
N SER A 19 4.14 1.99 -0.20
CA SER A 19 5.23 2.36 -1.12
C SER A 19 6.35 1.32 -1.12
N GLY A 20 6.88 0.96 0.06
CA GLY A 20 7.95 -0.03 0.18
C GLY A 20 7.52 -1.41 -0.30
N LEU A 21 6.31 -1.83 0.07
CA LEU A 21 5.74 -3.11 -0.36
C LEU A 21 5.51 -3.16 -1.87
N SER A 22 4.99 -2.07 -2.47
CA SER A 22 4.81 -1.98 -3.91
C SER A 22 6.14 -2.06 -4.66
N ALA A 23 7.19 -1.41 -4.14
CA ALA A 23 8.54 -1.49 -4.69
C ALA A 23 9.08 -2.92 -4.62
N ALA A 24 8.97 -3.59 -3.47
CA ALA A 24 9.40 -4.96 -3.28
C ALA A 24 8.72 -5.93 -4.27
N ILE A 25 7.38 -5.84 -4.37
CA ILE A 25 6.58 -6.65 -5.30
C ILE A 25 7.05 -6.41 -6.74
N LYS A 26 7.20 -5.14 -7.14
CA LYS A 26 7.60 -4.80 -8.51
C LYS A 26 8.99 -5.30 -8.85
N ILE A 27 9.94 -5.20 -7.94
CA ILE A 27 11.31 -5.72 -8.12
C ILE A 27 11.28 -7.22 -8.35
N LYS A 28 10.56 -7.98 -7.52
CA LYS A 28 10.44 -9.45 -7.70
C LYS A 28 9.72 -9.83 -8.99
N GLN A 29 8.69 -9.09 -9.39
CA GLN A 29 8.02 -9.30 -10.67
C GLN A 29 8.97 -9.08 -11.86
N LEU A 30 9.74 -8.00 -11.84
CA LEU A 30 10.73 -7.70 -12.88
C LEU A 30 11.86 -8.72 -12.90
N ALA A 31 12.39 -9.10 -11.74
CA ALA A 31 13.41 -10.13 -11.61
C ALA A 31 12.95 -11.45 -12.25
N LYS A 32 11.71 -11.86 -11.97
CA LYS A 32 11.11 -13.06 -12.58
C LYS A 32 11.01 -12.94 -14.11
N THR A 33 10.60 -11.78 -14.63
CA THR A 33 10.47 -11.53 -16.07
C THR A 33 11.85 -11.60 -16.75
N GLU A 34 12.86 -10.99 -16.12
CA GLU A 34 14.25 -10.97 -16.60
C GLU A 34 15.03 -12.26 -16.31
N LYS A 35 14.41 -13.24 -15.65
CA LYS A 35 15.03 -14.49 -15.21
C LYS A 35 16.28 -14.26 -14.36
N LYS A 36 16.25 -13.24 -13.53
CA LYS A 36 17.29 -12.90 -12.56
C LYS A 36 16.87 -13.35 -11.18
N ASP A 37 17.81 -13.87 -10.42
CA ASP A 37 17.61 -14.11 -9.00
C ASP A 37 18.06 -12.88 -8.23
N ILE A 38 17.12 -12.17 -7.62
CA ILE A 38 17.34 -10.95 -6.84
C ILE A 38 16.77 -11.19 -5.45
N SER A 39 17.63 -11.18 -4.45
CA SER A 39 17.23 -11.24 -3.05
C SER A 39 16.72 -9.87 -2.57
N VAL A 40 15.53 -9.84 -1.99
CA VAL A 40 14.89 -8.62 -1.51
C VAL A 40 14.51 -8.79 -0.05
N CYS A 41 15.04 -7.90 0.79
CA CYS A 41 14.69 -7.78 2.19
C CYS A 41 13.93 -6.49 2.42
N LEU A 42 12.86 -6.56 3.22
CA LEU A 42 12.12 -5.41 3.70
C LEU A 42 12.15 -5.40 5.23
N VAL A 43 12.56 -4.27 5.81
CA VAL A 43 12.57 -4.08 7.26
C VAL A 43 11.50 -3.07 7.67
N GLU A 44 10.70 -3.43 8.68
CA GLU A 44 9.65 -2.61 9.24
C GLU A 44 9.90 -2.37 10.72
N LYS A 45 9.76 -1.11 11.15
CA LYS A 45 9.93 -0.72 12.55
C LYS A 45 8.79 -1.21 13.45
N GLY A 46 7.59 -1.37 12.88
CA GLY A 46 6.42 -1.82 13.63
C GLY A 46 6.49 -3.30 13.95
N VAL A 47 5.74 -3.71 14.97
CA VAL A 47 5.58 -5.11 15.38
C VAL A 47 5.04 -5.97 14.23
N GLU A 48 4.12 -5.41 13.46
CA GLU A 48 3.57 -6.00 12.23
C GLU A 48 3.43 -4.94 11.15
N VAL A 49 3.51 -5.37 9.89
CA VAL A 49 3.24 -4.49 8.75
C VAL A 49 1.81 -3.96 8.82
N GLY A 50 1.68 -2.63 8.79
CA GLY A 50 0.39 -1.94 8.87
C GLY A 50 -0.12 -1.65 10.28
N SER A 51 0.49 -2.19 11.34
CA SER A 51 0.01 -2.02 12.72
C SER A 51 0.04 -0.57 13.22
N HIS A 52 0.96 0.23 12.74
CA HIS A 52 1.07 1.66 13.07
C HIS A 52 0.26 2.59 12.16
N ILE A 53 -0.42 2.02 11.16
CA ILE A 53 -1.22 2.80 10.22
C ILE A 53 -2.67 2.84 10.71
N LEU A 54 -3.03 3.91 11.41
CA LEU A 54 -4.36 4.05 12.04
C LEU A 54 -5.40 4.73 11.15
N SER A 55 -5.00 5.30 10.01
CA SER A 55 -5.92 6.08 9.19
C SER A 55 -6.59 5.26 8.10
N GLY A 56 -7.88 5.51 7.89
CA GLY A 56 -8.55 5.20 6.65
C GLY A 56 -8.02 6.07 5.51
N ALA A 57 -8.17 5.61 4.29
CA ALA A 57 -7.82 6.34 3.09
C ALA A 57 -8.85 6.14 1.99
N VAL A 58 -8.92 7.09 1.08
CA VAL A 58 -9.58 6.89 -0.22
C VAL A 58 -8.48 6.60 -1.23
N ILE A 59 -8.55 5.44 -1.87
CA ILE A 59 -7.56 5.00 -2.84
C ILE A 59 -8.15 4.96 -4.25
N ASP A 60 -7.40 5.48 -5.22
CA ASP A 60 -7.61 5.21 -6.63
C ASP A 60 -6.98 3.84 -6.96
N PRO A 61 -7.73 2.88 -7.49
CA PRO A 61 -7.23 1.54 -7.75
C PRO A 61 -6.28 1.44 -8.95
N ILE A 62 -5.99 2.52 -9.67
CA ILE A 62 -5.16 2.52 -10.88
C ILE A 62 -3.80 1.87 -10.61
N ALA A 63 -3.09 2.35 -9.57
CA ALA A 63 -1.77 1.82 -9.24
C ALA A 63 -1.83 0.33 -8.84
N LEU A 64 -2.89 -0.09 -8.15
CA LEU A 64 -3.08 -1.48 -7.77
C LEU A 64 -3.43 -2.36 -8.99
N ASN A 65 -4.23 -1.84 -9.95
CA ASN A 65 -4.49 -2.51 -11.21
C ASN A 65 -3.23 -2.75 -12.03
N GLU A 66 -2.27 -1.81 -11.99
CA GLU A 66 -0.98 -1.94 -12.68
C GLU A 66 -0.04 -2.92 -11.98
N LEU A 67 -0.03 -2.90 -10.65
CA LEU A 67 0.88 -3.73 -9.85
C LEU A 67 0.41 -5.18 -9.77
N ILE A 68 -0.88 -5.39 -9.47
CA ILE A 68 -1.50 -6.70 -9.27
C ILE A 68 -2.86 -6.71 -9.98
N PRO A 69 -2.92 -6.94 -11.30
CA PRO A 69 -4.16 -6.83 -12.10
C PRO A 69 -5.34 -7.67 -11.58
N ASN A 70 -5.05 -8.80 -10.96
CA ASN A 70 -6.03 -9.72 -10.39
C ASN A 70 -6.26 -9.53 -8.87
N TRP A 71 -6.04 -8.33 -8.34
CA TRP A 71 -6.15 -8.05 -6.91
C TRP A 71 -7.52 -8.37 -6.31
N LYS A 72 -8.60 -8.26 -7.10
CA LYS A 72 -9.96 -8.61 -6.67
C LYS A 72 -10.10 -10.10 -6.39
N GLU A 73 -9.60 -10.94 -7.28
CA GLU A 73 -9.60 -12.39 -7.17
C GLU A 73 -8.71 -12.86 -6.02
N LYS A 74 -7.64 -12.10 -5.75
CA LYS A 74 -6.72 -12.33 -4.64
C LYS A 74 -7.21 -11.79 -3.29
N GLY A 75 -8.41 -11.21 -3.25
CA GLY A 75 -9.04 -10.75 -2.01
C GLY A 75 -8.39 -9.51 -1.39
N ALA A 76 -7.91 -8.57 -2.21
CA ALA A 76 -7.48 -7.27 -1.69
C ALA A 76 -8.61 -6.58 -0.91
N PRO A 77 -8.33 -5.89 0.20
CA PRO A 77 -9.34 -5.35 1.11
C PRO A 77 -9.98 -4.04 0.60
N LEU A 78 -10.36 -3.99 -0.68
CA LEU A 78 -11.03 -2.88 -1.33
C LEU A 78 -12.52 -3.19 -1.50
N ASN A 79 -13.26 -3.19 -0.41
CA ASN A 79 -14.65 -3.65 -0.39
C ASN A 79 -15.68 -2.53 -0.51
N THR A 80 -15.32 -1.29 -0.14
CA THR A 80 -16.23 -0.16 -0.06
C THR A 80 -15.92 0.86 -1.14
N LYS A 81 -16.74 0.90 -2.19
CA LYS A 81 -16.66 1.96 -3.21
C LYS A 81 -17.20 3.27 -2.67
N VAL A 82 -16.59 4.37 -3.11
CA VAL A 82 -17.16 5.71 -2.91
C VAL A 82 -18.47 5.81 -3.69
N SER A 83 -19.58 6.00 -2.98
CA SER A 83 -20.92 6.18 -3.56
C SER A 83 -21.21 7.63 -3.90
N GLU A 84 -20.82 8.53 -2.99
CA GLU A 84 -21.00 9.97 -3.12
C GLU A 84 -19.77 10.73 -2.65
N ASP A 85 -19.53 11.87 -3.25
CA ASP A 85 -18.42 12.77 -2.96
C ASP A 85 -18.98 14.20 -2.89
N ASN A 86 -18.94 14.82 -1.73
CA ASN A 86 -19.50 16.14 -1.49
C ASN A 86 -18.40 17.09 -1.02
N PHE A 87 -18.21 18.18 -1.74
CA PHE A 87 -17.31 19.23 -1.37
C PHE A 87 -18.08 20.42 -0.78
N SER A 88 -17.75 20.82 0.45
CA SER A 88 -18.40 21.93 1.12
C SER A 88 -17.38 22.93 1.66
N LEU A 89 -17.62 24.20 1.38
CA LEU A 89 -16.91 25.30 2.00
C LEU A 89 -17.67 25.78 3.23
N PHE A 90 -17.00 25.74 4.37
CA PHE A 90 -17.57 26.21 5.64
C PHE A 90 -17.07 27.62 5.95
N SER A 91 -17.97 28.50 6.35
CA SER A 91 -17.72 29.81 6.92
C SER A 91 -18.32 29.85 8.32
N GLU A 92 -17.97 30.84 9.14
CA GLU A 92 -18.50 30.96 10.52
C GLU A 92 -20.04 30.95 10.62
N LYS A 93 -20.75 31.31 9.57
CA LYS A 93 -22.21 31.38 9.56
C LYS A 93 -22.92 30.58 8.48
N ASN A 94 -22.19 30.09 7.49
CA ASN A 94 -22.78 29.41 6.32
C ASN A 94 -21.95 28.24 5.86
N ASN A 95 -22.62 27.30 5.21
CA ASN A 95 -22.04 26.17 4.50
C ASN A 95 -22.46 26.31 3.03
N LEU A 96 -21.50 26.28 2.12
CA LEU A 96 -21.72 26.30 0.68
C LEU A 96 -21.24 24.97 0.08
N SER A 97 -22.18 24.18 -0.40
CA SER A 97 -21.87 22.96 -1.16
C SER A 97 -21.56 23.32 -2.61
N ILE A 98 -20.39 22.86 -3.10
CA ILE A 98 -19.98 23.06 -4.49
C ILE A 98 -20.41 21.84 -5.29
N PRO A 99 -21.21 22.01 -6.38
CA PRO A 99 -21.58 20.91 -7.25
C PRO A 99 -20.34 20.23 -7.86
N GLN A 100 -20.33 18.91 -7.89
CA GLN A 100 -19.19 18.09 -8.35
C GLN A 100 -18.76 18.42 -9.80
N ILE A 101 -19.70 18.88 -10.63
CA ILE A 101 -19.44 19.29 -12.03
C ILE A 101 -18.49 20.50 -12.15
N LEU A 102 -18.37 21.30 -11.08
CA LEU A 102 -17.46 22.45 -11.03
C LEU A 102 -16.09 22.09 -10.45
N MET A 103 -15.90 20.85 -9.99
CA MET A 103 -14.65 20.39 -9.37
C MET A 103 -13.68 19.88 -10.45
N PRO A 104 -12.37 20.14 -10.29
CA PRO A 104 -11.36 19.53 -11.15
C PRO A 104 -11.46 18.00 -11.10
N PRO A 105 -11.23 17.28 -12.23
CA PRO A 105 -11.33 15.83 -12.28
C PRO A 105 -10.48 15.10 -11.23
N LEU A 106 -9.33 15.65 -10.86
CA LEU A 106 -8.43 15.11 -9.83
C LEU A 106 -9.01 15.17 -8.41
N MET A 107 -10.05 15.97 -8.17
CA MET A 107 -10.71 16.09 -6.88
C MET A 107 -11.95 15.17 -6.77
N SER A 108 -12.26 14.42 -7.83
CA SER A 108 -13.37 13.46 -7.83
C SER A 108 -12.89 12.10 -7.34
N ASN A 109 -13.56 11.57 -6.30
CA ASN A 109 -13.32 10.22 -5.79
C ASN A 109 -14.22 9.15 -6.44
N LYS A 110 -14.85 9.48 -7.56
CA LYS A 110 -15.71 8.53 -8.29
C LYS A 110 -14.90 7.30 -8.72
N ASN A 111 -15.39 6.11 -8.39
CA ASN A 111 -14.74 4.82 -8.58
C ASN A 111 -13.55 4.50 -7.67
N ASN A 112 -13.22 5.39 -6.74
CA ASN A 112 -12.25 5.13 -5.69
C ASN A 112 -12.85 4.22 -4.60
N TYR A 113 -12.00 3.74 -3.71
CA TYR A 113 -12.39 2.87 -2.61
C TYR A 113 -11.99 3.49 -1.27
N ILE A 114 -12.90 3.40 -0.30
CA ILE A 114 -12.60 3.70 1.11
C ILE A 114 -12.00 2.44 1.70
N ILE A 115 -10.80 2.55 2.28
CA ILE A 115 -10.04 1.41 2.78
C ILE A 115 -9.43 1.70 4.15
N SER A 116 -9.08 0.63 4.86
CA SER A 116 -8.06 0.64 5.90
C SER A 116 -6.69 0.52 5.25
N LEU A 117 -5.84 1.52 5.43
CA LEU A 117 -4.50 1.49 4.84
C LEU A 117 -3.61 0.43 5.52
N GLY A 118 -3.87 0.15 6.81
CA GLY A 118 -3.22 -0.95 7.53
C GLY A 118 -3.55 -2.30 6.92
N ASP A 119 -4.84 -2.56 6.64
CA ASP A 119 -5.28 -3.83 6.03
C ASP A 119 -4.71 -4.00 4.62
N LEU A 120 -4.65 -2.91 3.83
CA LEU A 120 -4.02 -2.94 2.52
C LEU A 120 -2.52 -3.27 2.64
N SER A 121 -1.81 -2.66 3.59
CA SER A 121 -0.38 -2.93 3.80
C SER A 121 -0.15 -4.38 4.24
N ASN A 122 -0.98 -4.90 5.13
CA ASN A 122 -0.91 -6.31 5.55
C ASN A 122 -1.18 -7.27 4.38
N TRP A 123 -2.14 -6.96 3.51
CA TRP A 123 -2.40 -7.76 2.32
C TRP A 123 -1.24 -7.70 1.33
N LEU A 124 -0.68 -6.50 1.08
CA LEU A 124 0.49 -6.34 0.20
C LEU A 124 1.73 -7.07 0.75
N SER A 125 1.91 -7.14 2.07
CA SER A 125 3.04 -7.89 2.66
C SER A 125 2.96 -9.38 2.33
N LYS A 126 1.77 -9.97 2.43
CA LYS A 126 1.54 -11.38 2.05
C LYS A 126 1.79 -11.62 0.56
N GLU A 127 1.41 -10.68 -0.30
CA GLU A 127 1.72 -10.76 -1.73
C GLU A 127 3.24 -10.66 -1.99
N ALA A 128 3.95 -9.78 -1.27
CA ALA A 128 5.40 -9.66 -1.35
C ALA A 128 6.11 -10.94 -0.90
N GLU A 129 5.72 -11.49 0.25
CA GLU A 129 6.24 -12.78 0.77
C GLU A 129 6.00 -13.94 -0.20
N SER A 130 4.82 -13.98 -0.85
CA SER A 130 4.51 -14.99 -1.87
C SER A 130 5.42 -14.95 -3.09
N LEU A 131 6.06 -13.79 -3.34
CA LEU A 131 7.05 -13.58 -4.39
C LEU A 131 8.48 -13.81 -3.91
N GLY A 132 8.68 -14.16 -2.64
CA GLY A 132 9.98 -14.41 -2.05
C GLY A 132 10.69 -13.14 -1.54
N VAL A 133 9.94 -12.14 -1.10
CA VAL A 133 10.48 -11.03 -0.30
C VAL A 133 10.59 -11.48 1.14
N GLU A 134 11.73 -11.27 1.78
CA GLU A 134 11.90 -11.49 3.21
C GLU A 134 11.52 -10.23 3.98
N ILE A 135 10.56 -10.35 4.90
CA ILE A 135 10.06 -9.22 5.70
C ILE A 135 10.43 -9.42 7.15
N TYR A 136 11.17 -8.47 7.69
CA TYR A 136 11.55 -8.43 9.10
C TYR A 136 10.84 -7.26 9.79
N SER A 137 10.04 -7.57 10.78
CA SER A 137 9.41 -6.62 11.69
C SER A 137 10.03 -6.70 13.09
N ASP A 138 9.78 -5.70 13.95
CA ASP A 138 10.44 -5.55 15.26
C ASP A 138 10.06 -6.65 16.31
N HIS A 139 9.58 -7.81 15.85
CA HIS A 139 9.39 -9.00 16.68
C HIS A 139 10.71 -9.74 17.06
N LEU A 140 11.86 -9.21 16.63
CA LEU A 140 13.18 -9.77 16.92
C LEU A 140 13.87 -9.01 18.08
N SER A 141 13.19 -8.83 19.20
CA SER A 141 13.81 -8.42 20.46
C SER A 141 13.67 -9.51 21.52
#